data_adaa0a1c89bcd034c4d56a0f00943c06
#
_entry.id   adaa0a1c89bcd034c4d56a0f00943c06
#
_cell.length_a   1.000
_cell.length_b   1.000
_cell.length_c   1.000
_cell.angle_alpha   90.00
_cell.angle_beta   90.00
_cell.angle_gamma   90.00
#
_symmetry.space_group_name_H-M   'P 1'
#
loop_
_entity.id
_entity.type
_entity.pdbx_description
1 polymer ?
#
loop_
_entity_poly.entity_id
_entity_poly.type
_entity_poly.pdbx_seq_one_letter_code
_entity_poly.pdbx_strand_id
1 'polypeptide(L)'
;FFSSRRRHTRFKCDWSSDVCSSDLYDYKRDKGNGKYTVTLYRNVSGTSYQQVESKSMNVTVKDSYAPYLVSTSEVQFSKGDTVSAKAAELCKNAKTDEAKVIAIYNYMASRYTYDNKLANEITSGKITKYIPDTAATLKGTTGICYDFSSLFAAMCRSQGIPCALTKGYAGSSYHAWNKVNLNGSWYQIDLTYAVTRNVRNAKTLHDCVSPLTYTNTSDTLAAEAA
;
A
#
# COMPACT_ATOMS: atom_id res chain seq x y z
N PHE A 1 -14.74 3.55 15.60
CA PHE A 1 -14.69 2.11 15.27
C PHE A 1 -15.80 1.75 14.31
N PHE A 2 -15.47 1.09 13.23
CA PHE A 2 -16.42 0.52 12.28
C PHE A 2 -16.23 -0.99 12.24
N SER A 3 -17.30 -1.76 12.20
CA SER A 3 -17.28 -3.22 12.08
C SER A 3 -18.17 -3.67 10.94
N SER A 4 -17.69 -4.56 10.11
CA SER A 4 -18.45 -5.17 9.04
C SER A 4 -18.74 -6.65 9.34
N ARG A 5 -19.94 -7.11 9.01
CA ARG A 5 -20.45 -8.46 9.35
C ARG A 5 -20.06 -9.56 8.36
N ARG A 6 -18.92 -9.50 7.67
CA ARG A 6 -18.42 -10.70 6.97
C ARG A 6 -17.04 -11.18 7.43
N ARG A 7 -16.29 -10.35 8.17
CA ARG A 7 -15.13 -10.72 9.03
C ARG A 7 -14.89 -9.52 9.92
N HIS A 8 -14.62 -9.74 11.20
CA HIS A 8 -14.46 -8.66 12.19
C HIS A 8 -13.17 -7.88 11.90
N THR A 9 -13.26 -6.83 11.10
CA THR A 9 -12.20 -5.84 10.98
C THR A 9 -12.60 -4.63 11.81
N ARG A 10 -11.79 -4.30 12.83
CA ARG A 10 -12.03 -3.14 13.70
C ARG A 10 -11.21 -1.97 13.18
N PHE A 11 -11.87 -0.88 12.85
CA PHE A 11 -11.20 0.38 12.49
C PHE A 11 -11.28 1.36 13.64
N LYS A 12 -10.18 2.06 13.91
CA LYS A 12 -10.12 3.12 14.89
C LYS A 12 -10.11 4.47 14.16
N CYS A 13 -11.22 5.21 14.19
CA CYS A 13 -11.27 6.57 13.70
C CYS A 13 -11.01 7.55 14.83
N ASP A 14 -10.04 8.44 14.63
CA ASP A 14 -9.90 9.64 15.44
C ASP A 14 -10.71 10.76 14.78
N TRP A 15 -11.70 11.29 15.48
CA TRP A 15 -12.61 12.32 14.97
C TRP A 15 -11.95 13.70 14.78
N SER A 16 -10.68 13.83 15.13
CA SER A 16 -9.94 15.10 14.98
C SER A 16 -9.27 15.27 13.63
N SER A 17 -9.37 14.28 12.72
CA SER A 17 -8.75 14.32 11.39
C SER A 17 -9.67 13.78 10.30
N ASP A 18 -9.67 14.40 9.12
CA ASP A 18 -10.42 14.04 7.92
C ASP A 18 -10.10 12.63 7.33
N VAL A 19 -9.39 11.80 8.08
CA VAL A 19 -8.89 10.47 7.67
C VAL A 19 -10.03 9.45 7.48
N CYS A 20 -11.21 9.70 8.06
CA CYS A 20 -12.33 8.74 8.00
C CYS A 20 -12.98 8.54 6.61
N SER A 21 -12.85 9.47 5.68
CA SER A 21 -13.51 9.36 4.37
C SER A 21 -12.74 8.50 3.38
N SER A 22 -11.40 8.51 3.45
CA SER A 22 -10.54 7.69 2.57
C SER A 22 -10.58 6.21 2.98
N ASP A 23 -10.54 5.92 4.28
CA ASP A 23 -10.52 4.55 4.79
C ASP A 23 -11.84 3.80 4.51
N LEU A 24 -12.98 4.50 4.57
CA LEU A 24 -14.28 3.94 4.16
C LEU A 24 -14.37 3.62 2.68
N TYR A 25 -13.72 4.42 1.85
CA TYR A 25 -13.72 4.24 0.41
C TYR A 25 -12.87 3.01 0.02
N ASP A 26 -11.73 2.83 0.63
CA ASP A 26 -10.84 1.68 0.41
C ASP A 26 -11.49 0.38 0.85
N TYR A 27 -12.14 0.37 2.01
CA TYR A 27 -12.84 -0.81 2.54
C TYR A 27 -13.92 -1.36 1.59
N LYS A 28 -14.59 -0.51 0.83
CA LYS A 28 -15.64 -0.92 -0.11
C LYS A 28 -15.10 -1.68 -1.32
N ARG A 29 -13.84 -1.53 -1.63
CA ARG A 29 -13.24 -2.03 -2.87
C ARG A 29 -12.71 -3.45 -2.78
N ASP A 30 -12.16 -3.83 -1.62
CA ASP A 30 -11.49 -5.12 -1.47
C ASP A 30 -12.43 -6.33 -1.43
N LYS A 31 -13.71 -6.13 -1.11
CA LYS A 31 -14.67 -7.22 -0.93
C LYS A 31 -15.53 -7.48 -2.17
N GLY A 32 -15.35 -6.70 -3.23
CA GLY A 32 -16.12 -6.84 -4.48
C GLY A 32 -17.59 -6.44 -4.34
N ASN A 33 -18.44 -7.04 -5.15
CA ASN A 33 -19.88 -6.77 -5.14
C ASN A 33 -20.57 -7.34 -3.91
N GLY A 34 -21.54 -6.62 -3.35
CA GLY A 34 -22.35 -7.15 -2.25
C GLY A 34 -22.98 -6.10 -1.34
N LYS A 35 -23.64 -6.62 -0.31
CA LYS A 35 -24.20 -5.78 0.77
C LYS A 35 -23.16 -5.53 1.83
N TYR A 36 -22.88 -4.26 2.08
CA TYR A 36 -21.97 -3.78 3.09
C TYR A 36 -22.76 -3.13 4.22
N THR A 37 -22.31 -3.35 5.46
CA THR A 37 -22.87 -2.70 6.64
C THR A 37 -21.75 -1.97 7.36
N VAL A 38 -21.91 -0.65 7.50
CA VAL A 38 -21.02 0.21 8.26
C VAL A 38 -21.66 0.48 9.61
N THR A 39 -20.95 0.22 10.70
CA THR A 39 -21.45 0.42 12.05
C THR A 39 -20.51 1.34 12.81
N LEU A 40 -21.07 2.42 13.33
CA LEU A 40 -20.37 3.38 14.18
C LEU A 40 -20.45 2.95 15.64
N TYR A 41 -19.31 2.92 16.31
CA TYR A 41 -19.20 2.65 17.73
C TYR A 41 -18.57 3.83 18.45
N ARG A 42 -19.11 4.18 19.61
CA ARG A 42 -18.52 5.13 20.56
C ARG A 42 -17.77 4.38 21.64
N ASN A 43 -16.55 4.78 21.94
CA ASN A 43 -15.84 4.26 23.11
C ASN A 43 -16.54 4.75 24.39
N VAL A 44 -16.83 3.85 25.32
CA VAL A 44 -17.48 4.16 26.60
C VAL A 44 -16.52 4.02 27.77
N SER A 45 -15.57 3.06 27.72
CA SER A 45 -14.52 2.89 28.71
C SER A 45 -13.46 1.90 28.25
N GLY A 46 -12.18 2.22 28.33
CA GLY A 46 -11.09 1.33 27.96
C GLY A 46 -11.27 0.73 26.57
N THR A 47 -11.45 -0.59 26.48
CA THR A 47 -11.71 -1.33 25.23
C THR A 47 -13.20 -1.58 24.96
N SER A 48 -14.10 -1.05 25.78
CA SER A 48 -15.55 -1.22 25.65
C SER A 48 -16.15 -0.18 24.71
N TYR A 49 -16.96 -0.63 23.75
CA TYR A 49 -17.58 0.22 22.74
C TYR A 49 -19.08 -0.06 22.65
N GLN A 50 -19.86 1.01 22.51
CA GLN A 50 -21.31 0.97 22.31
C GLN A 50 -21.61 1.30 20.84
N GLN A 51 -22.47 0.50 20.19
CA GLN A 51 -22.97 0.81 18.87
C GLN A 51 -23.83 2.07 18.92
N VAL A 52 -23.55 3.01 18.03
CA VAL A 52 -24.30 4.27 17.89
C VAL A 52 -25.25 4.19 16.71
N GLU A 53 -24.74 3.79 15.54
CA GLU A 53 -25.50 3.74 14.30
C GLU A 53 -25.00 2.60 13.42
N SER A 54 -25.89 2.07 12.56
CA SER A 54 -25.54 1.09 11.55
C SER A 54 -26.28 1.37 10.27
N LYS A 55 -25.55 1.40 9.14
CA LYS A 55 -26.12 1.66 7.81
C LYS A 55 -25.66 0.60 6.83
N SER A 56 -26.60 0.07 6.05
CA SER A 56 -26.30 -0.90 5.01
C SER A 56 -26.45 -0.28 3.62
N MET A 57 -25.60 -0.72 2.69
CA MET A 57 -25.65 -0.32 1.29
C MET A 57 -25.26 -1.48 0.38
N ASN A 58 -25.81 -1.53 -0.82
CA ASN A 58 -25.35 -2.43 -1.86
C ASN A 58 -24.26 -1.74 -2.67
N VAL A 59 -23.13 -2.43 -2.87
CA VAL A 59 -21.99 -1.94 -3.64
C VAL A 59 -21.83 -2.80 -4.87
N THR A 60 -21.67 -2.15 -6.02
CA THR A 60 -21.29 -2.79 -7.29
C THR A 60 -19.95 -2.19 -7.73
N VAL A 61 -18.94 -3.04 -7.83
CA VAL A 61 -17.61 -2.65 -8.31
C VAL A 61 -17.63 -2.76 -9.83
N LYS A 62 -17.56 -1.62 -10.52
CA LYS A 62 -17.58 -1.57 -12.00
C LYS A 62 -16.19 -1.83 -12.60
N ASP A 63 -15.13 -1.44 -11.90
CA ASP A 63 -13.74 -1.61 -12.33
C ASP A 63 -12.95 -2.33 -11.23
N SER A 64 -12.52 -3.55 -11.52
CA SER A 64 -11.75 -4.38 -10.58
C SER A 64 -10.36 -3.84 -10.25
N TYR A 65 -9.81 -2.96 -11.09
CA TYR A 65 -8.51 -2.33 -10.87
C TYR A 65 -8.59 -1.00 -10.11
N ALA A 66 -9.77 -0.41 -10.01
CA ALA A 66 -9.96 0.87 -9.34
C ALA A 66 -9.42 0.91 -7.90
N PRO A 67 -9.48 -0.16 -7.07
CA PRO A 67 -8.86 -0.17 -5.74
C PRO A 67 -7.33 0.03 -5.75
N TYR A 68 -6.69 -0.39 -6.82
CA TYR A 68 -5.25 -0.35 -6.99
C TYR A 68 -4.75 0.93 -7.67
N LEU A 69 -5.64 1.92 -7.86
CA LEU A 69 -5.35 3.19 -8.53
C LEU A 69 -5.56 4.42 -7.63
N VAL A 70 -6.01 4.22 -6.39
CA VAL A 70 -6.33 5.32 -5.48
C VAL A 70 -5.32 5.47 -4.36
N SER A 71 -5.27 6.68 -3.80
CA SER A 71 -4.56 6.97 -2.56
C SER A 71 -5.25 6.28 -1.39
N THR A 72 -4.46 5.80 -0.43
CA THR A 72 -4.92 5.20 0.83
C THR A 72 -4.08 5.75 1.97
N SER A 73 -4.44 5.42 3.23
CA SER A 73 -3.62 5.79 4.40
C SER A 73 -2.19 5.24 4.33
N GLU A 74 -2.00 4.10 3.67
CA GLU A 74 -0.70 3.45 3.53
C GLU A 74 0.01 3.80 2.21
N VAL A 75 -0.73 4.24 1.18
CA VAL A 75 -0.20 4.56 -0.16
C VAL A 75 -0.64 5.97 -0.52
N GLN A 76 0.04 6.95 0.05
CA GLN A 76 -0.38 8.35 -0.01
C GLN A 76 0.17 9.04 -1.25
N PHE A 77 -0.71 9.65 -2.02
CA PHE A 77 -0.39 10.56 -3.11
C PHE A 77 -1.60 11.41 -3.48
N SER A 78 -1.36 12.55 -4.07
CA SER A 78 -2.38 13.40 -4.67
C SER A 78 -1.88 14.03 -5.98
N LYS A 79 -2.79 14.51 -6.80
CA LYS A 79 -2.43 15.15 -8.06
C LYS A 79 -1.58 16.39 -7.80
N GLY A 80 -0.36 16.41 -8.33
CA GLY A 80 0.57 17.55 -8.23
C GLY A 80 1.39 17.60 -6.95
N ASP A 81 1.27 16.63 -6.03
CA ASP A 81 2.17 16.53 -4.89
C ASP A 81 3.59 16.09 -5.30
N THR A 82 4.52 16.07 -4.33
CA THR A 82 5.92 15.73 -4.60
C THR A 82 6.10 14.31 -5.12
N VAL A 83 5.27 13.36 -4.69
CA VAL A 83 5.34 11.96 -5.11
C VAL A 83 4.87 11.80 -6.55
N SER A 84 3.69 12.34 -6.87
CA SER A 84 3.14 12.28 -8.23
C SER A 84 3.96 13.09 -9.24
N ALA A 85 4.48 14.24 -8.82
CA ALA A 85 5.37 15.07 -9.66
C ALA A 85 6.68 14.32 -9.98
N LYS A 86 7.29 13.66 -8.97
CA LYS A 86 8.49 12.86 -9.18
C LYS A 86 8.23 11.65 -10.07
N ALA A 87 7.13 10.95 -9.88
CA ALA A 87 6.73 9.85 -10.75
C ALA A 87 6.55 10.32 -12.20
N ALA A 88 5.88 11.45 -12.42
CA ALA A 88 5.71 12.02 -13.76
C ALA A 88 7.05 12.41 -14.41
N GLU A 89 7.97 12.99 -13.63
CA GLU A 89 9.34 13.30 -14.10
C GLU A 89 10.07 12.05 -14.57
N LEU A 90 10.06 10.97 -13.78
CA LEU A 90 10.70 9.70 -14.13
C LEU A 90 10.09 9.05 -15.37
N CYS A 91 8.78 9.18 -15.52
CA CYS A 91 8.01 8.54 -16.59
C CYS A 91 7.89 9.39 -17.87
N LYS A 92 8.42 10.61 -17.90
CA LYS A 92 8.21 11.57 -19.01
C LYS A 92 8.55 11.04 -20.41
N ASN A 93 9.52 10.13 -20.50
CA ASN A 93 9.97 9.54 -21.77
C ASN A 93 9.44 8.10 -21.96
N ALA A 94 8.74 7.55 -20.98
CA ALA A 94 8.21 6.19 -21.03
C ALA A 94 6.90 6.16 -21.84
N LYS A 95 6.88 5.37 -22.91
CA LYS A 95 5.73 5.27 -23.81
C LYS A 95 4.75 4.16 -23.44
N THR A 96 5.15 3.26 -22.54
CA THR A 96 4.35 2.12 -22.09
C THR A 96 4.34 2.07 -20.56
N ASP A 97 3.34 1.44 -20.00
CA ASP A 97 3.25 1.26 -18.53
C ASP A 97 4.40 0.38 -18.00
N GLU A 98 4.84 -0.61 -18.78
CA GLU A 98 6.05 -1.38 -18.48
C GLU A 98 7.28 -0.47 -18.36
N ALA A 99 7.51 0.42 -19.31
CA ALA A 99 8.63 1.36 -19.27
C ALA A 99 8.54 2.33 -18.08
N LYS A 100 7.33 2.74 -17.68
CA LYS A 100 7.13 3.55 -16.46
C LYS A 100 7.50 2.77 -15.19
N VAL A 101 7.06 1.52 -15.08
CA VAL A 101 7.41 0.63 -13.95
C VAL A 101 8.92 0.48 -13.83
N ILE A 102 9.61 0.20 -14.94
CA ILE A 102 11.07 0.07 -14.98
C ILE A 102 11.76 1.36 -14.54
N ALA A 103 11.29 2.52 -15.00
CA ALA A 103 11.85 3.81 -14.62
C ALA A 103 11.73 4.09 -13.11
N ILE A 104 10.54 3.84 -12.53
CA ILE A 104 10.29 3.98 -11.08
C ILE A 104 11.15 2.99 -10.29
N TYR A 105 11.17 1.72 -10.72
CA TYR A 105 11.98 0.67 -10.09
C TYR A 105 13.46 1.05 -10.03
N ASN A 106 14.06 1.42 -11.16
CA ASN A 106 15.47 1.78 -11.25
C ASN A 106 15.82 2.99 -10.38
N TYR A 107 14.95 4.00 -10.36
CA TYR A 107 15.12 5.15 -9.48
C TYR A 107 15.20 4.71 -8.02
N MET A 108 14.25 3.89 -7.57
CA MET A 108 14.20 3.45 -6.19
C MET A 108 15.34 2.49 -5.84
N ALA A 109 15.60 1.49 -6.68
CA ALA A 109 16.68 0.52 -6.45
C ALA A 109 18.07 1.16 -6.38
N SER A 110 18.27 2.31 -7.03
CA SER A 110 19.55 3.02 -7.04
C SER A 110 19.71 4.01 -5.90
N ARG A 111 18.61 4.51 -5.34
CA ARG A 111 18.61 5.63 -4.39
C ARG A 111 18.62 5.19 -2.94
N TYR A 112 17.97 4.08 -2.61
CA TYR A 112 17.68 3.73 -1.22
C TYR A 112 18.64 2.70 -0.65
N THR A 113 18.76 2.73 0.69
CA THR A 113 19.37 1.69 1.52
C THR A 113 18.39 1.23 2.59
N TYR A 114 18.50 -0.02 3.02
CA TYR A 114 17.60 -0.59 4.00
C TYR A 114 17.92 -0.10 5.42
N ASP A 115 16.89 0.38 6.14
CA ASP A 115 17.02 0.84 7.53
C ASP A 115 16.84 -0.32 8.51
N ASN A 116 17.95 -1.01 8.80
CA ASN A 116 17.96 -2.10 9.77
C ASN A 116 17.62 -1.64 11.19
N LYS A 117 17.92 -0.38 11.55
CA LYS A 117 17.61 0.15 12.89
C LYS A 117 16.10 0.27 13.06
N LEU A 118 15.42 0.94 12.12
CA LEU A 118 13.99 1.08 12.13
C LEU A 118 13.28 -0.29 12.10
N ALA A 119 13.74 -1.21 11.24
CA ALA A 119 13.20 -2.57 11.17
C ALA A 119 13.29 -3.29 12.51
N ASN A 120 14.45 -3.22 13.21
CA ASN A 120 14.63 -3.83 14.51
C ASN A 120 13.77 -3.17 15.60
N GLU A 121 13.58 -1.85 15.57
CA GLU A 121 12.73 -1.15 16.54
C GLU A 121 11.25 -1.54 16.39
N ILE A 122 10.78 -1.80 15.17
CA ILE A 122 9.42 -2.30 14.90
C ILE A 122 9.30 -3.78 15.32
N THR A 123 10.21 -4.64 14.90
CA THR A 123 10.14 -6.09 15.18
C THR A 123 10.31 -6.41 16.66
N SER A 124 11.06 -5.59 17.41
CA SER A 124 11.19 -5.71 18.87
C SER A 124 10.00 -5.14 19.65
N GLY A 125 9.03 -4.53 18.95
CA GLY A 125 7.88 -3.90 19.60
C GLY A 125 8.16 -2.55 20.28
N LYS A 126 9.35 -1.97 20.07
CA LYS A 126 9.66 -0.61 20.54
C LYS A 126 8.82 0.43 19.81
N ILE A 127 8.54 0.22 18.53
CA ILE A 127 7.58 0.99 17.73
C ILE A 127 6.39 0.08 17.45
N THR A 128 5.25 0.37 18.05
CA THR A 128 4.02 -0.45 17.97
C THR A 128 3.03 0.03 16.93
N LYS A 129 3.22 1.24 16.39
CA LYS A 129 2.39 1.83 15.32
C LYS A 129 3.31 2.48 14.31
N TYR A 130 3.27 1.98 13.09
CA TYR A 130 4.05 2.51 12.00
C TYR A 130 3.21 2.52 10.72
N ILE A 131 3.03 3.70 10.15
CA ILE A 131 2.39 3.90 8.85
C ILE A 131 3.41 4.66 8.00
N PRO A 132 3.75 4.18 6.79
CA PRO A 132 4.67 4.88 5.90
C PRO A 132 4.16 6.28 5.54
N ASP A 133 5.08 7.22 5.44
CA ASP A 133 4.85 8.52 4.83
C ASP A 133 5.61 8.55 3.49
N THR A 134 4.87 8.53 2.38
CA THR A 134 5.44 8.43 1.04
C THR A 134 6.23 9.69 0.66
N ALA A 135 5.83 10.86 1.14
CA ALA A 135 6.55 12.11 0.87
C ALA A 135 7.86 12.18 1.68
N ALA A 136 7.84 11.74 2.95
CA ALA A 136 9.04 11.63 3.77
C ALA A 136 10.00 10.57 3.21
N THR A 137 9.50 9.42 2.80
CA THR A 137 10.28 8.36 2.13
C THR A 137 10.93 8.89 0.85
N LEU A 138 10.17 9.59 0.00
CA LEU A 138 10.71 10.19 -1.23
C LEU A 138 11.84 11.19 -0.96
N LYS A 139 11.72 12.00 0.09
CA LYS A 139 12.74 12.97 0.49
C LYS A 139 13.99 12.29 1.04
N GLY A 140 13.82 11.20 1.78
CA GLY A 140 14.89 10.42 2.39
C GLY A 140 15.68 9.56 1.40
N THR A 141 16.60 8.75 1.96
CA THR A 141 17.41 7.76 1.23
C THR A 141 17.45 6.41 1.93
N THR A 142 16.71 6.26 3.03
CA THR A 142 16.60 5.02 3.81
C THR A 142 15.15 4.69 4.05
N GLY A 143 14.85 3.44 4.30
CA GLY A 143 13.51 2.95 4.65
C GLY A 143 13.49 1.44 4.83
N ILE A 144 12.34 0.92 5.22
CA ILE A 144 12.08 -0.52 5.35
C ILE A 144 11.21 -1.02 4.19
N CYS A 145 10.94 -2.31 4.15
CA CYS A 145 10.09 -2.93 3.12
C CYS A 145 8.75 -2.22 2.94
N TYR A 146 8.14 -1.78 4.02
CA TYR A 146 6.85 -1.10 4.01
C TYR A 146 6.92 0.30 3.38
N ASP A 147 7.98 1.07 3.67
CA ASP A 147 8.21 2.39 3.07
C ASP A 147 8.43 2.28 1.56
N PHE A 148 9.27 1.33 1.16
CA PHE A 148 9.56 1.12 -0.26
C PHE A 148 8.33 0.67 -1.04
N SER A 149 7.57 -0.27 -0.49
CA SER A 149 6.35 -0.77 -1.14
C SER A 149 5.27 0.31 -1.22
N SER A 150 5.15 1.14 -0.18
CA SER A 150 4.23 2.26 -0.13
C SER A 150 4.55 3.32 -1.19
N LEU A 151 5.80 3.78 -1.23
CA LEU A 151 6.24 4.79 -2.19
C LEU A 151 6.16 4.29 -3.63
N PHE A 152 6.57 3.04 -3.89
CA PHE A 152 6.47 2.45 -5.22
C PHE A 152 5.02 2.36 -5.71
N ALA A 153 4.11 1.90 -4.84
CA ALA A 153 2.69 1.86 -5.16
C ALA A 153 2.12 3.25 -5.42
N ALA A 154 2.48 4.26 -4.61
CA ALA A 154 2.04 5.63 -4.79
C ALA A 154 2.51 6.21 -6.14
N MET A 155 3.77 5.98 -6.51
CA MET A 155 4.31 6.40 -7.80
C MET A 155 3.60 5.71 -8.96
N CYS A 156 3.43 4.38 -8.93
CA CYS A 156 2.73 3.63 -9.97
C CYS A 156 1.28 4.10 -10.13
N ARG A 157 0.53 4.18 -9.01
CA ARG A 157 -0.88 4.61 -9.00
C ARG A 157 -1.05 6.02 -9.54
N SER A 158 -0.15 6.94 -9.20
CA SER A 158 -0.17 8.33 -9.71
C SER A 158 0.02 8.42 -11.23
N GLN A 159 0.60 7.39 -11.85
CA GLN A 159 0.78 7.26 -13.29
C GLN A 159 -0.30 6.40 -13.97
N GLY A 160 -1.37 6.05 -13.25
CA GLY A 160 -2.47 5.25 -13.77
C GLY A 160 -2.19 3.74 -13.85
N ILE A 161 -1.14 3.26 -13.19
CA ILE A 161 -0.76 1.84 -13.19
C ILE A 161 -1.33 1.16 -11.94
N PRO A 162 -2.21 0.14 -12.09
CA PRO A 162 -2.75 -0.58 -10.94
C PRO A 162 -1.64 -1.27 -10.16
N CYS A 163 -1.48 -0.90 -8.89
CA CYS A 163 -0.43 -1.43 -8.02
C CYS A 163 -0.99 -1.74 -6.62
N ALA A 164 -0.89 -3.01 -6.23
CA ALA A 164 -1.17 -3.44 -4.87
C ALA A 164 0.06 -3.24 -3.98
N LEU A 165 -0.14 -2.80 -2.75
CA LEU A 165 0.79 -3.00 -1.65
C LEU A 165 0.38 -4.31 -0.99
N THR A 166 1.26 -5.31 -0.99
CA THR A 166 1.00 -6.66 -0.49
C THR A 166 1.83 -6.92 0.76
N LYS A 167 1.23 -7.53 1.76
CA LYS A 167 1.90 -7.98 2.98
C LYS A 167 1.77 -9.50 3.11
N GLY A 168 2.74 -10.13 3.75
CA GLY A 168 2.80 -11.57 3.96
C GLY A 168 4.17 -12.00 4.45
N TYR A 169 4.62 -13.17 4.05
CA TYR A 169 5.92 -13.69 4.46
C TYR A 169 6.80 -13.97 3.25
N ALA A 170 8.05 -13.53 3.32
CA ALA A 170 9.14 -13.94 2.47
C ALA A 170 10.05 -14.87 3.29
N GLY A 171 9.94 -16.18 3.07
CA GLY A 171 10.51 -17.17 3.99
C GLY A 171 9.85 -17.10 5.37
N SER A 172 10.64 -16.86 6.44
CA SER A 172 10.15 -16.71 7.81
C SER A 172 9.89 -15.24 8.22
N SER A 173 10.25 -14.28 7.37
CA SER A 173 10.17 -12.85 7.71
C SER A 173 8.85 -12.24 7.24
N TYR A 174 8.14 -11.55 8.12
CA TYR A 174 7.00 -10.72 7.73
C TYR A 174 7.49 -9.58 6.84
N HIS A 175 6.83 -9.36 5.71
CA HIS A 175 7.36 -8.58 4.63
C HIS A 175 6.28 -7.80 3.88
N ALA A 176 6.68 -6.72 3.21
CA ALA A 176 5.83 -5.96 2.31
C ALA A 176 6.50 -5.83 0.93
N TRP A 177 5.71 -6.01 -0.12
CA TRP A 177 6.13 -5.88 -1.53
C TRP A 177 4.97 -5.39 -2.38
N ASN A 178 5.12 -5.37 -3.69
CA ASN A 178 4.08 -4.91 -4.61
C ASN A 178 3.66 -5.98 -5.61
N LYS A 179 2.41 -5.89 -6.07
CA LYS A 179 1.96 -6.50 -7.31
C LYS A 179 1.52 -5.40 -8.27
N VAL A 180 2.03 -5.41 -9.47
CA VAL A 180 1.69 -4.44 -10.53
C VAL A 180 0.88 -5.16 -11.61
N ASN A 181 -0.24 -4.59 -12.02
CA ASN A 181 -0.99 -5.11 -13.15
C ASN A 181 -0.59 -4.42 -14.44
N LEU A 182 -0.16 -5.21 -15.40
CA LEU A 182 0.16 -4.76 -16.75
C LEU A 182 -0.57 -5.66 -17.76
N ASN A 183 -1.46 -5.06 -18.53
CA ASN A 183 -2.24 -5.75 -19.56
C ASN A 183 -3.02 -6.98 -19.04
N GLY A 184 -3.56 -6.89 -17.82
CA GLY A 184 -4.35 -7.97 -17.19
C GLY A 184 -3.52 -8.99 -16.40
N SER A 185 -2.20 -8.94 -16.46
CA SER A 185 -1.29 -9.84 -15.72
C SER A 185 -0.67 -9.15 -14.51
N TRP A 186 -0.58 -9.87 -13.38
CA TRP A 186 0.02 -9.37 -12.15
C TRP A 186 1.47 -9.84 -12.00
N TYR A 187 2.37 -8.90 -11.75
CA TYR A 187 3.80 -9.12 -11.57
C TYR A 187 4.23 -8.72 -10.17
N GLN A 188 4.97 -9.58 -9.49
CA GLN A 188 5.49 -9.31 -8.14
C GLN A 188 6.78 -8.50 -8.22
N ILE A 189 6.80 -7.33 -7.61
CA ILE A 189 7.94 -6.41 -7.56
C ILE A 189 8.33 -6.20 -6.10
N ASP A 190 9.58 -6.44 -5.77
CA ASP A 190 10.11 -6.28 -4.42
C ASP A 190 11.32 -5.34 -4.40
N LEU A 191 11.07 -4.10 -4.02
CA LEU A 191 12.12 -3.07 -3.94
C LEU A 191 13.11 -3.36 -2.81
N THR A 192 12.70 -4.06 -1.74
CA THR A 192 13.62 -4.47 -0.68
C THR A 192 14.64 -5.47 -1.19
N TYR A 193 14.19 -6.47 -1.96
CA TYR A 193 15.09 -7.39 -2.64
C TYR A 193 16.05 -6.64 -3.56
N ALA A 194 15.54 -5.73 -4.39
CA ALA A 194 16.35 -4.93 -5.29
C ALA A 194 17.43 -4.12 -4.56
N VAL A 195 17.05 -3.41 -3.50
CA VAL A 195 17.94 -2.56 -2.70
C VAL A 195 18.98 -3.39 -1.96
N THR A 196 18.58 -4.47 -1.29
CA THR A 196 19.47 -5.28 -0.45
C THR A 196 20.39 -6.19 -1.26
N ARG A 197 19.99 -6.60 -2.45
CA ARG A 197 20.78 -7.42 -3.38
C ARG A 197 21.49 -6.61 -4.47
N ASN A 198 21.32 -5.29 -4.43
CA ASN A 198 21.94 -4.37 -5.41
C ASN A 198 21.53 -4.67 -6.87
N VAL A 199 20.27 -5.09 -7.07
CA VAL A 199 19.69 -5.34 -8.40
C VAL A 199 19.23 -4.01 -8.97
N ARG A 200 20.08 -3.42 -9.80
CA ARG A 200 19.89 -2.09 -10.40
C ARG A 200 19.96 -2.18 -11.93
N ASN A 201 19.49 -1.12 -12.59
CA ASN A 201 19.54 -0.99 -14.03
C ASN A 201 18.76 -2.07 -14.80
N ALA A 202 17.56 -2.40 -14.29
CA ALA A 202 16.59 -3.24 -15.00
C ALA A 202 16.33 -2.67 -16.40
N LYS A 203 16.37 -3.51 -17.43
CA LYS A 203 16.08 -3.15 -18.82
C LYS A 203 14.73 -3.65 -19.29
N THR A 204 14.25 -4.70 -18.66
CA THR A 204 12.98 -5.36 -18.96
C THR A 204 12.13 -5.48 -17.71
N LEU A 205 10.84 -5.72 -17.87
CA LEU A 205 9.96 -6.01 -16.75
C LEU A 205 10.43 -7.26 -15.97
N HIS A 206 10.95 -8.26 -16.69
CA HIS A 206 11.46 -9.49 -16.09
C HIS A 206 12.57 -9.22 -15.06
N ASP A 207 13.42 -8.23 -15.32
CA ASP A 207 14.49 -7.83 -14.39
C ASP A 207 13.94 -7.19 -13.11
N CYS A 208 12.72 -6.68 -13.14
CA CYS A 208 12.03 -6.09 -12.00
C CYS A 208 11.27 -7.13 -11.17
N VAL A 209 10.93 -8.30 -11.76
CA VAL A 209 10.12 -9.32 -11.07
C VAL A 209 10.94 -9.98 -9.98
N SER A 210 10.36 -10.04 -8.78
CA SER A 210 11.01 -10.68 -7.65
C SER A 210 11.10 -12.20 -7.83
N PRO A 211 12.28 -12.81 -7.61
CA PRO A 211 12.44 -14.26 -7.65
C PRO A 211 11.99 -14.95 -6.36
N LEU A 212 11.55 -14.20 -5.34
CA LEU A 212 11.18 -14.74 -4.05
C LEU A 212 9.81 -15.41 -4.08
N THR A 213 9.63 -16.43 -3.25
CA THR A 213 8.34 -17.03 -2.97
C THR A 213 7.72 -16.37 -1.74
N TYR A 214 6.45 -16.00 -1.86
CA TYR A 214 5.69 -15.33 -0.80
C TYR A 214 4.52 -16.19 -0.36
N THR A 215 4.24 -16.21 0.95
CA THR A 215 3.16 -16.98 1.56
C THR A 215 2.28 -16.11 2.45
N ASN A 216 1.06 -16.58 2.76
CA ASN A 216 0.07 -15.88 3.59
C ASN A 216 -0.14 -14.44 3.14
N THR A 217 -0.30 -14.24 1.83
CA THR A 217 -0.35 -12.92 1.22
C THR A 217 -1.71 -12.27 1.41
N SER A 218 -1.70 -10.99 1.79
CA SER A 218 -2.86 -10.10 1.76
C SER A 218 -2.50 -8.83 1.01
N ASP A 219 -3.33 -8.45 0.05
CA ASP A 219 -3.20 -7.15 -0.60
C ASP A 219 -3.85 -6.12 0.32
N THR A 220 -3.07 -5.15 0.79
CA THR A 220 -3.59 -4.10 1.66
C THR A 220 -4.35 -3.08 0.83
N LEU A 221 -5.64 -3.23 0.87
CA LEU A 221 -6.63 -2.25 0.42
C LEU A 221 -7.40 -1.67 1.62
N ALA A 222 -7.16 -2.21 2.80
CA ALA A 222 -7.67 -1.71 4.06
C ALA A 222 -6.70 -2.06 5.18
N ALA A 223 -6.49 -1.15 6.12
CA ALA A 223 -5.71 -1.39 7.31
C ALA A 223 -6.26 -2.58 8.08
N GLU A 224 -5.57 -3.71 8.11
CA GLU A 224 -5.75 -4.70 9.15
C GLU A 224 -5.15 -4.08 10.43
N ALA A 225 -6.03 -3.64 11.32
CA ALA A 225 -5.62 -3.29 12.66
C ALA A 225 -5.20 -4.60 13.36
N ALA A 226 -3.90 -4.73 13.62
CA ALA A 226 -3.38 -5.69 14.59
C ALA A 226 -3.80 -5.31 16.00
#